data_5d392a33df9383801b7bea867534c45f
#
_entry.id   5d392a33df9383801b7bea867534c45f
#
_cell.length_a   1.000
_cell.length_b   1.000
_cell.length_c   1.000
_cell.angle_alpha   90.00
_cell.angle_beta   90.00
_cell.angle_gamma   90.00
#
_symmetry.space_group_name_H-M   'P 1'
#
loop_
_entity.id
_entity.type
_entity.pdbx_description
1 polymer ?
#
loop_
_entity_poly.entity_id
_entity_poly.type
_entity_poly.pdbx_seq_one_letter_code
_entity_poly.pdbx_strand_id
1 'polypeptide(L)'
;CCEHEFSIATETEAGANPLNPIRQFYTIQEAKKKADYVLVIVHGGHEMFQLPSPRMVETYRFFVDAGADAVVNHHQHCYSGYEVYNGKPIFYGLGNFCFDLEKPVVNRPWNFGLMVEITFDESINSSFYPYCQYAEKPEVKLLDRNAFDEELNSINALISDEDKLRKSVEAYYAEASSYELSILEPYKGRVLGKLYSMGVLPTIVKGKKKQALTNHIMCEAHRDKLLYAITKRGR
;
A
#
# COMPACT_ATOMS: atom_id res chain seq x y z
N CYS A 1 -0.84 6.65 9.87
CA CYS A 1 0.48 6.92 9.26
C CYS A 1 0.43 6.78 7.75
N CYS A 2 1.38 7.38 7.04
CA CYS A 2 1.41 7.46 5.58
C CYS A 2 2.77 7.03 5.03
N GLU A 3 2.76 6.27 3.93
CA GLU A 3 3.97 5.79 3.25
C GLU A 3 4.52 6.84 2.25
N HIS A 4 3.66 7.71 1.72
CA HIS A 4 4.01 8.66 0.66
C HIS A 4 4.86 9.83 1.16
N GLU A 5 6.06 9.97 0.63
CA GLU A 5 7.02 11.00 1.01
C GLU A 5 6.49 12.44 0.83
N PHE A 6 5.69 12.69 -0.21
CA PHE A 6 5.11 14.01 -0.47
C PHE A 6 4.06 14.47 0.54
N SER A 7 3.53 13.56 1.34
CA SER A 7 2.43 13.81 2.28
C SER A 7 2.86 13.70 3.74
N ILE A 8 4.05 13.22 4.02
CA ILE A 8 4.53 13.01 5.38
C ILE A 8 5.12 14.28 6.00
N ALA A 9 4.98 14.39 7.32
CA ALA A 9 5.62 15.43 8.10
C ALA A 9 7.14 15.27 8.13
N THR A 10 7.85 16.39 8.02
CA THR A 10 9.30 16.48 8.19
C THR A 10 9.63 17.23 9.49
N GLU A 11 10.90 17.50 9.75
CA GLU A 11 11.32 18.33 10.88
C GLU A 11 10.86 19.79 10.77
N THR A 12 10.59 20.26 9.55
CA THR A 12 10.28 21.66 9.25
C THR A 12 8.92 21.86 8.60
N GLU A 13 8.26 20.80 8.15
CA GLU A 13 7.00 20.86 7.42
C GLU A 13 5.94 19.97 8.07
N ALA A 14 4.72 20.49 8.18
CA ALA A 14 3.57 19.73 8.66
C ALA A 14 3.12 18.71 7.61
N GLY A 15 2.64 17.57 8.05
CA GLY A 15 2.14 16.51 7.17
C GLY A 15 1.57 15.32 7.95
N ALA A 16 1.30 14.24 7.27
CA ALA A 16 0.88 12.98 7.87
C ALA A 16 2.03 12.32 8.65
N ASN A 17 1.71 11.55 9.69
CA ASN A 17 2.70 10.80 10.42
C ASN A 17 3.39 9.77 9.49
N PRO A 18 4.72 9.76 9.35
CA PRO A 18 5.40 8.85 8.43
C PRO A 18 5.19 7.37 8.78
N LEU A 19 5.07 6.51 7.78
CA LEU A 19 5.09 5.06 7.95
C LEU A 19 6.54 4.61 8.20
N ASN A 20 7.01 4.79 9.42
CA ASN A 20 8.30 4.31 9.89
C ASN A 20 8.06 3.31 11.02
N PRO A 21 8.31 2.00 10.85
CA PRO A 21 7.98 0.99 11.84
C PRO A 21 8.59 1.25 13.22
N ILE A 22 9.80 1.80 13.28
CA ILE A 22 10.47 2.12 14.55
C ILE A 22 9.73 3.24 15.29
N ARG A 23 9.40 4.33 14.59
CA ARG A 23 8.64 5.45 15.19
C ARG A 23 7.23 5.02 15.58
N GLN A 24 6.58 4.23 14.72
CA GLN A 24 5.22 3.73 14.99
C GLN A 24 5.19 2.80 16.20
N PHE A 25 6.21 1.98 16.42
CA PHE A 25 6.31 1.18 17.64
C PHE A 25 6.17 2.04 18.89
N TYR A 26 6.99 3.09 19.02
CA TYR A 26 6.92 3.98 20.18
C TYR A 26 5.60 4.76 20.24
N THR A 27 5.06 5.17 19.10
CA THR A 27 3.76 5.86 19.04
C THR A 27 2.62 4.98 19.53
N ILE A 28 2.58 3.70 19.11
CA ILE A 28 1.58 2.73 19.57
C ILE A 28 1.73 2.45 21.05
N GLN A 29 2.95 2.25 21.54
CA GLN A 29 3.22 2.04 22.97
C GLN A 29 2.76 3.23 23.83
N GLU A 30 2.99 4.46 23.39
CA GLU A 30 2.50 5.66 24.08
C GLU A 30 0.98 5.81 24.01
N ALA A 31 0.36 5.45 22.88
CA ALA A 31 -1.09 5.45 22.74
C ALA A 31 -1.75 4.44 23.69
N LYS A 32 -1.20 3.26 23.84
CA LYS A 32 -1.70 2.21 24.76
C LYS A 32 -1.65 2.62 26.23
N LYS A 33 -0.77 3.56 26.61
CA LYS A 33 -0.76 4.10 27.98
C LYS A 33 -1.91 5.09 28.25
N LYS A 34 -2.55 5.59 27.19
CA LYS A 34 -3.51 6.69 27.24
C LYS A 34 -4.92 6.32 26.80
N ALA A 35 -5.08 5.17 26.15
CA ALA A 35 -6.34 4.69 25.60
C ALA A 35 -6.49 3.18 25.83
N ASP A 36 -7.73 2.74 26.00
CA ASP A 36 -8.07 1.33 26.15
C ASP A 36 -7.81 0.55 24.84
N TYR A 37 -8.09 1.17 23.70
CA TYR A 37 -7.91 0.58 22.38
C TYR A 37 -7.12 1.50 21.44
N VAL A 38 -6.30 0.91 20.59
CA VAL A 38 -5.47 1.62 19.60
C VAL A 38 -5.77 1.07 18.20
N LEU A 39 -6.42 1.87 17.38
CA LEU A 39 -6.61 1.62 15.95
C LEU A 39 -5.49 2.32 15.15
N VAL A 40 -4.73 1.55 14.38
CA VAL A 40 -3.74 2.10 13.46
C VAL A 40 -4.35 2.23 12.06
N ILE A 41 -4.47 3.47 11.59
CA ILE A 41 -4.87 3.76 10.21
C ILE A 41 -3.63 4.02 9.39
N VAL A 42 -3.48 3.27 8.28
CA VAL A 42 -2.36 3.36 7.36
C VAL A 42 -2.86 3.88 6.01
N HIS A 43 -2.03 4.65 5.35
CA HIS A 43 -2.20 5.07 3.95
C HIS A 43 -0.97 4.64 3.17
N GLY A 44 -1.03 3.48 2.52
CA GLY A 44 0.12 2.88 1.83
C GLY A 44 -0.24 1.66 0.99
N GLY A 45 0.76 1.14 0.28
CA GLY A 45 0.63 0.01 -0.63
C GLY A 45 0.62 0.41 -2.10
N HIS A 46 0.34 -0.54 -2.97
CA HIS A 46 0.36 -0.36 -4.43
C HIS A 46 -1.03 -0.01 -4.96
N GLU A 47 -1.13 1.08 -5.72
CA GLU A 47 -2.40 1.48 -6.35
C GLU A 47 -2.92 0.39 -7.31
N MET A 48 -4.23 0.17 -7.28
CA MET A 48 -4.97 -0.78 -8.13
C MET A 48 -4.52 -2.25 -8.00
N PHE A 49 -3.78 -2.58 -6.95
CA PHE A 49 -3.36 -3.95 -6.66
C PHE A 49 -3.99 -4.47 -5.37
N GLN A 50 -4.81 -5.52 -5.49
CA GLN A 50 -5.65 -6.02 -4.39
C GLN A 50 -4.90 -6.87 -3.35
N LEU A 51 -3.61 -7.15 -3.54
CA LEU A 51 -2.81 -7.89 -2.56
C LEU A 51 -1.88 -6.94 -1.80
N PRO A 52 -1.67 -7.15 -0.50
CA PRO A 52 -0.59 -6.50 0.22
C PRO A 52 0.76 -7.04 -0.24
N SER A 53 1.80 -6.24 -0.19
CA SER A 53 3.15 -6.77 -0.31
C SER A 53 3.51 -7.60 0.94
N PRO A 54 4.46 -8.56 0.85
CA PRO A 54 4.96 -9.27 2.04
C PRO A 54 5.44 -8.31 3.14
N ARG A 55 6.03 -7.18 2.73
CA ARG A 55 6.48 -6.14 3.67
C ARG A 55 5.31 -5.45 4.39
N MET A 56 4.18 -5.22 3.71
CA MET A 56 2.98 -4.69 4.36
C MET A 56 2.45 -5.68 5.41
N VAL A 57 2.36 -6.97 5.06
CA VAL A 57 1.91 -8.01 5.99
C VAL A 57 2.80 -8.03 7.24
N GLU A 58 4.11 -8.10 7.06
CA GLU A 58 5.10 -8.07 8.15
C GLU A 58 4.94 -6.81 9.03
N THR A 59 4.82 -5.64 8.40
CA THR A 59 4.71 -4.36 9.10
C THR A 59 3.42 -4.23 9.89
N TYR A 60 2.28 -4.66 9.34
CA TYR A 60 0.99 -4.50 10.02
C TYR A 60 0.82 -5.53 11.15
N ARG A 61 1.35 -6.74 10.98
CA ARG A 61 1.47 -7.69 12.08
C ARG A 61 2.37 -7.16 13.20
N PHE A 62 3.49 -6.54 12.85
CA PHE A 62 4.36 -5.88 13.82
C PHE A 62 3.65 -4.75 14.58
N PHE A 63 2.73 -4.00 13.96
CA PHE A 63 1.93 -2.99 14.67
C PHE A 63 0.98 -3.63 15.69
N VAL A 64 0.41 -4.78 15.38
CA VAL A 64 -0.39 -5.58 16.35
C VAL A 64 0.51 -6.06 17.49
N ASP A 65 1.69 -6.60 17.21
CA ASP A 65 2.65 -7.04 18.22
C ASP A 65 3.14 -5.86 19.09
N ALA A 66 3.23 -4.66 18.53
CA ALA A 66 3.51 -3.43 19.26
C ALA A 66 2.35 -2.95 20.14
N GLY A 67 1.15 -3.54 20.05
CA GLY A 67 0.01 -3.25 20.90
C GLY A 67 -1.19 -2.61 20.20
N ALA A 68 -1.20 -2.52 18.87
CA ALA A 68 -2.39 -2.10 18.14
C ALA A 68 -3.51 -3.15 18.27
N ASP A 69 -4.74 -2.68 18.46
CA ASP A 69 -5.92 -3.53 18.59
C ASP A 69 -6.61 -3.78 17.24
N ALA A 70 -6.33 -2.96 16.25
CA ALA A 70 -6.71 -3.18 14.85
C ALA A 70 -5.80 -2.37 13.92
N VAL A 71 -5.67 -2.83 12.67
CA VAL A 71 -4.96 -2.10 11.61
C VAL A 71 -5.87 -2.02 10.38
N VAL A 72 -6.01 -0.82 9.80
CA VAL A 72 -6.81 -0.58 8.61
C VAL A 72 -6.01 0.23 7.60
N ASN A 73 -5.93 -0.27 6.38
CA ASN A 73 -5.17 0.39 5.31
C ASN A 73 -6.05 1.00 4.23
N HIS A 74 -5.56 2.11 3.68
CA HIS A 74 -6.08 2.83 2.53
C HIS A 74 -4.96 3.08 1.51
N HIS A 75 -5.25 3.78 0.43
CA HIS A 75 -4.38 4.18 -0.68
C HIS A 75 -4.51 3.33 -1.94
N GLN A 76 -4.68 2.04 -1.82
CA GLN A 76 -4.67 1.13 -2.99
C GLN A 76 -5.77 1.43 -4.02
N HIS A 77 -6.74 2.30 -3.70
CA HIS A 77 -7.89 2.63 -4.55
C HIS A 77 -8.74 1.43 -4.99
N CYS A 78 -8.52 0.29 -4.37
CA CYS A 78 -9.30 -0.94 -4.50
C CYS A 78 -9.35 -1.65 -3.14
N TYR A 79 -10.36 -2.48 -2.93
CA TYR A 79 -10.40 -3.30 -1.74
C TYR A 79 -9.36 -4.43 -1.83
N SER A 80 -8.89 -4.87 -0.67
CA SER A 80 -7.95 -5.97 -0.49
C SER A 80 -8.52 -6.97 0.51
N GLY A 81 -7.77 -8.00 0.82
CA GLY A 81 -8.15 -8.96 1.85
C GLY A 81 -7.91 -8.46 3.28
N TYR A 82 -8.19 -9.35 4.21
CA TYR A 82 -7.98 -9.13 5.64
C TYR A 82 -7.56 -10.44 6.32
N GLU A 83 -7.03 -10.30 7.52
CA GLU A 83 -6.75 -11.43 8.42
C GLU A 83 -7.07 -11.07 9.87
N VAL A 84 -7.16 -12.08 10.72
CA VAL A 84 -7.14 -11.93 12.17
C VAL A 84 -5.81 -12.45 12.69
N TYR A 85 -4.93 -11.55 13.10
CA TYR A 85 -3.61 -11.87 13.63
C TYR A 85 -3.57 -11.63 15.14
N ASN A 86 -3.22 -12.65 15.92
CA ASN A 86 -3.23 -12.62 17.39
C ASN A 86 -4.56 -12.08 17.98
N GLY A 87 -5.71 -12.46 17.38
CA GLY A 87 -7.04 -12.00 17.79
C GLY A 87 -7.38 -10.55 17.39
N LYS A 88 -6.56 -9.90 16.56
CA LYS A 88 -6.73 -8.51 16.12
C LYS A 88 -6.95 -8.45 14.61
N PRO A 89 -7.96 -7.71 14.12
CA PRO A 89 -8.22 -7.60 12.70
C PRO A 89 -7.21 -6.68 12.01
N ILE A 90 -6.75 -7.11 10.82
CA ILE A 90 -5.92 -6.35 9.90
C ILE A 90 -6.62 -6.32 8.55
N PHE A 91 -7.03 -5.13 8.07
CA PHE A 91 -7.59 -4.91 6.75
C PHE A 91 -6.54 -4.26 5.84
N TYR A 92 -6.17 -4.94 4.77
CA TYR A 92 -5.08 -4.54 3.88
C TYR A 92 -5.45 -3.50 2.84
N GLY A 93 -6.74 -3.23 2.63
CA GLY A 93 -7.23 -2.18 1.75
C GLY A 93 -8.75 -2.10 1.77
N LEU A 94 -9.31 -0.91 1.94
CA LEU A 94 -10.76 -0.71 1.97
C LEU A 94 -11.34 -0.23 0.63
N GLY A 95 -10.51 0.24 -0.29
CA GLY A 95 -10.96 0.84 -1.54
C GLY A 95 -11.41 2.30 -1.40
N ASN A 96 -11.97 2.83 -2.48
CA ASN A 96 -12.49 4.20 -2.55
C ASN A 96 -13.89 4.27 -1.97
N PHE A 97 -14.15 5.24 -1.09
CA PHE A 97 -15.50 5.43 -0.55
C PHE A 97 -16.37 6.27 -1.50
N CYS A 98 -15.89 7.44 -1.88
CA CYS A 98 -16.60 8.33 -2.79
C CYS A 98 -15.61 9.29 -3.46
N PHE A 99 -15.65 9.33 -4.80
CA PHE A 99 -14.90 10.31 -5.59
C PHE A 99 -15.87 11.11 -6.44
N ASP A 100 -15.77 12.43 -6.38
CA ASP A 100 -16.49 13.35 -7.25
C ASP A 100 -15.71 13.54 -8.55
N LEU A 101 -16.09 12.79 -9.58
CA LEU A 101 -15.45 12.81 -10.89
C LEU A 101 -16.41 13.42 -11.93
N GLU A 102 -15.83 14.10 -12.93
CA GLU A 102 -16.62 14.65 -14.04
C GLU A 102 -17.34 13.57 -14.86
N LYS A 103 -16.80 12.37 -14.89
CA LYS A 103 -17.37 11.22 -15.62
C LYS A 103 -17.32 9.96 -14.77
N PRO A 104 -18.35 9.12 -14.84
CA PRO A 104 -18.34 7.81 -14.20
C PRO A 104 -17.15 6.98 -14.66
N VAL A 105 -16.52 6.29 -13.71
CA VAL A 105 -15.48 5.31 -13.98
C VAL A 105 -16.05 3.92 -13.76
N VAL A 106 -16.10 3.11 -14.81
CA VAL A 106 -16.52 1.71 -14.72
C VAL A 106 -15.27 0.84 -14.76
N ASN A 107 -14.60 0.74 -13.62
CA ASN A 107 -13.45 -0.15 -13.45
C ASN A 107 -13.64 -0.92 -12.16
N ARG A 108 -13.83 -2.23 -12.26
CA ARG A 108 -14.27 -3.04 -11.14
C ARG A 108 -13.40 -2.91 -9.90
N PRO A 109 -12.11 -3.02 -9.84
CA PRO A 109 -11.46 -2.86 -8.54
C PRO A 109 -11.58 -1.43 -7.98
N TRP A 110 -11.64 -0.39 -8.84
CA TRP A 110 -11.74 1.01 -8.42
C TRP A 110 -13.11 1.39 -7.86
N ASN A 111 -14.19 0.83 -8.40
CA ASN A 111 -15.56 1.18 -8.00
C ASN A 111 -16.01 0.49 -6.71
N PHE A 112 -15.30 -0.53 -6.25
CA PHE A 112 -15.74 -1.34 -5.13
C PHE A 112 -14.88 -1.13 -3.90
N GLY A 113 -15.52 -1.17 -2.74
CA GLY A 113 -14.85 -1.02 -1.46
C GLY A 113 -15.55 -1.78 -0.34
N LEU A 114 -14.90 -1.79 0.81
CA LEU A 114 -15.37 -2.39 2.04
C LEU A 114 -15.52 -1.31 3.11
N MET A 115 -16.73 -1.15 3.64
CA MET A 115 -16.94 -0.44 4.91
C MET A 115 -16.76 -1.45 6.03
N VAL A 116 -15.94 -1.12 7.01
CA VAL A 116 -15.59 -2.00 8.12
C VAL A 116 -16.17 -1.47 9.41
N GLU A 117 -16.82 -2.35 10.16
CA GLU A 117 -17.24 -2.13 11.53
C GLU A 117 -16.34 -2.91 12.47
N ILE A 118 -15.74 -2.25 13.45
CA ILE A 118 -14.89 -2.87 14.47
C ILE A 118 -15.50 -2.58 15.83
N THR A 119 -15.86 -3.64 16.55
CA THR A 119 -16.40 -3.55 17.91
C THR A 119 -15.28 -3.87 18.89
N PHE A 120 -15.01 -2.91 19.77
CA PHE A 120 -14.05 -3.04 20.84
C PHE A 120 -14.80 -3.31 22.15
N ASP A 121 -14.71 -4.55 22.64
CA ASP A 121 -15.32 -5.03 23.87
C ASP A 121 -14.40 -6.07 24.52
N GLU A 122 -14.91 -7.00 25.31
CA GLU A 122 -14.13 -8.13 25.87
C GLU A 122 -13.33 -8.88 24.80
N SER A 123 -13.87 -8.95 23.59
CA SER A 123 -13.17 -9.41 22.38
C SER A 123 -13.30 -8.38 21.27
N ILE A 124 -12.27 -8.29 20.41
CA ILE A 124 -12.32 -7.41 19.24
C ILE A 124 -12.92 -8.19 18.07
N ASN A 125 -14.08 -7.72 17.62
CA ASN A 125 -14.81 -8.32 16.52
C ASN A 125 -14.84 -7.33 15.34
N SER A 126 -14.86 -7.86 14.13
CA SER A 126 -15.01 -7.04 12.94
C SER A 126 -15.99 -7.66 11.97
N SER A 127 -16.72 -6.80 11.28
CA SER A 127 -17.56 -7.14 10.14
C SER A 127 -17.31 -6.14 9.02
N PHE A 128 -17.72 -6.50 7.79
CA PHE A 128 -17.57 -5.63 6.64
C PHE A 128 -18.84 -5.60 5.81
N TYR A 129 -19.03 -4.48 5.11
CA TYR A 129 -20.16 -4.21 4.25
C TYR A 129 -19.62 -3.77 2.88
N PRO A 130 -19.70 -4.62 1.84
CA PRO A 130 -19.24 -4.25 0.51
C PRO A 130 -20.15 -3.18 -0.08
N TYR A 131 -19.55 -2.29 -0.83
CA TYR A 131 -20.28 -1.24 -1.54
C TYR A 131 -19.69 -0.99 -2.94
N CYS A 132 -20.50 -0.40 -3.79
CA CYS A 132 -20.10 0.18 -5.06
C CYS A 132 -20.20 1.69 -4.99
N GLN A 133 -19.19 2.40 -5.48
CA GLN A 133 -19.20 3.85 -5.60
C GLN A 133 -19.05 4.29 -7.06
N TYR A 134 -19.73 5.37 -7.42
CA TYR A 134 -19.59 6.08 -8.69
C TYR A 134 -19.63 5.19 -9.95
N ALA A 135 -20.58 4.24 -10.03
CA ALA A 135 -20.73 3.40 -11.21
C ALA A 135 -21.41 4.16 -12.38
N GLU A 136 -22.51 4.87 -12.09
CA GLU A 136 -23.27 5.64 -13.07
C GLU A 136 -23.42 7.12 -12.68
N LYS A 137 -23.46 7.39 -11.41
CA LYS A 137 -23.62 8.72 -10.81
C LYS A 137 -22.86 8.78 -9.48
N PRO A 138 -22.58 9.99 -8.93
CA PRO A 138 -21.86 10.15 -7.66
C PRO A 138 -22.72 9.68 -6.46
N GLU A 139 -22.80 8.37 -6.27
CA GLU A 139 -23.51 7.73 -5.18
C GLU A 139 -22.71 6.53 -4.66
N VAL A 140 -22.99 6.13 -3.42
CA VAL A 140 -22.49 4.91 -2.80
C VAL A 140 -23.67 4.00 -2.53
N LYS A 141 -23.60 2.76 -3.01
CA LYS A 141 -24.63 1.73 -2.80
C LYS A 141 -24.03 0.55 -2.06
N LEU A 142 -24.64 0.16 -0.96
CA LEU A 142 -24.35 -1.11 -0.33
C LEU A 142 -24.71 -2.26 -1.27
N LEU A 143 -23.90 -3.28 -1.24
CA LEU A 143 -24.06 -4.50 -2.00
C LEU A 143 -24.42 -5.66 -1.07
N ASP A 144 -24.93 -6.74 -1.65
CA ASP A 144 -25.08 -7.99 -0.91
C ASP A 144 -23.70 -8.47 -0.46
N ARG A 145 -23.57 -8.85 0.80
CA ARG A 145 -22.33 -9.35 1.39
C ARG A 145 -21.78 -10.53 0.60
N ASN A 146 -22.66 -11.43 0.17
CA ASN A 146 -22.27 -12.63 -0.57
C ASN A 146 -21.67 -12.33 -1.96
N ALA A 147 -21.90 -11.14 -2.51
CA ALA A 147 -21.36 -10.77 -3.82
C ALA A 147 -19.82 -10.71 -3.88
N PHE A 148 -19.16 -10.65 -2.73
CA PHE A 148 -17.70 -10.54 -2.60
C PHE A 148 -17.04 -11.75 -1.95
N ASP A 149 -17.82 -12.68 -1.40
CA ASP A 149 -17.27 -13.75 -0.56
C ASP A 149 -16.26 -14.63 -1.31
N GLU A 150 -16.51 -15.02 -2.54
CA GLU A 150 -15.58 -15.84 -3.32
C GLU A 150 -14.26 -15.13 -3.61
N GLU A 151 -14.35 -13.88 -4.08
CA GLU A 151 -13.17 -13.09 -4.43
C GLU A 151 -12.35 -12.76 -3.18
N LEU A 152 -13.02 -12.34 -2.10
CA LEU A 152 -12.37 -11.98 -0.85
C LEU A 152 -11.74 -13.22 -0.17
N ASN A 153 -12.39 -14.37 -0.21
CA ASN A 153 -11.83 -15.62 0.27
C ASN A 153 -10.60 -16.05 -0.55
N SER A 154 -10.62 -15.83 -1.87
CA SER A 154 -9.47 -16.10 -2.74
C SER A 154 -8.29 -15.18 -2.40
N ILE A 155 -8.55 -13.89 -2.18
CA ILE A 155 -7.53 -12.91 -1.75
C ILE A 155 -6.97 -13.30 -0.38
N ASN A 156 -7.82 -13.60 0.59
CA ASN A 156 -7.41 -14.00 1.94
C ASN A 156 -6.59 -15.30 1.94
N ALA A 157 -6.94 -16.27 1.07
CA ALA A 157 -6.16 -17.49 0.89
C ALA A 157 -4.76 -17.23 0.34
N LEU A 158 -4.59 -16.24 -0.54
CA LEU A 158 -3.26 -15.81 -0.98
C LEU A 158 -2.48 -15.12 0.13
N ILE A 159 -3.13 -14.25 0.91
CA ILE A 159 -2.48 -13.54 2.03
C ILE A 159 -2.01 -14.50 3.12
N SER A 160 -2.77 -15.56 3.38
CA SER A 160 -2.44 -16.56 4.40
C SER A 160 -1.29 -17.51 4.00
N ASP A 161 -0.93 -17.57 2.71
CA ASP A 161 0.15 -18.40 2.16
C ASP A 161 1.29 -17.49 1.68
N GLU A 162 2.33 -17.37 2.49
CA GLU A 162 3.46 -16.45 2.24
C GLU A 162 4.13 -16.69 0.88
N ASP A 163 4.28 -17.95 0.46
CA ASP A 163 4.92 -18.29 -0.80
C ASP A 163 4.03 -17.92 -2.00
N LYS A 164 2.73 -18.15 -1.90
CA LYS A 164 1.78 -17.74 -2.96
C LYS A 164 1.66 -16.22 -3.04
N LEU A 165 1.57 -15.55 -1.90
CA LEU A 165 1.55 -14.09 -1.84
C LEU A 165 2.80 -13.51 -2.51
N ARG A 166 3.99 -13.98 -2.13
CA ARG A 166 5.26 -13.55 -2.70
C ARG A 166 5.30 -13.72 -4.21
N LYS A 167 4.94 -14.90 -4.71
CA LYS A 167 4.90 -15.17 -6.17
C LYS A 167 3.93 -14.26 -6.92
N SER A 168 2.74 -13.99 -6.35
CA SER A 168 1.76 -13.09 -6.95
C SER A 168 2.25 -11.65 -7.01
N VAL A 169 2.90 -11.18 -5.94
CA VAL A 169 3.50 -9.84 -5.89
C VAL A 169 4.70 -9.72 -6.83
N GLU A 170 5.55 -10.74 -6.92
CA GLU A 170 6.67 -10.78 -7.87
C GLU A 170 6.19 -10.75 -9.32
N ALA A 171 5.09 -11.42 -9.65
CA ALA A 171 4.48 -11.35 -10.98
C ALA A 171 4.01 -9.93 -11.31
N TYR A 172 3.32 -9.26 -10.38
CA TYR A 172 2.93 -7.86 -10.50
C TYR A 172 4.15 -6.93 -10.69
N TYR A 173 5.22 -7.12 -9.91
CA TYR A 173 6.45 -6.34 -10.06
C TYR A 173 7.13 -6.58 -11.39
N ALA A 174 7.08 -7.80 -11.92
CA ALA A 174 7.65 -8.13 -13.23
C ALA A 174 6.93 -7.38 -14.36
N GLU A 175 5.61 -7.25 -14.29
CA GLU A 175 4.81 -6.46 -15.25
C GLU A 175 5.14 -4.96 -15.18
N ALA A 176 5.32 -4.40 -13.99
CA ALA A 176 5.64 -3.00 -13.78
C ALA A 176 7.13 -2.66 -14.04
N SER A 177 8.01 -3.66 -14.07
CA SER A 177 9.47 -3.48 -14.01
C SER A 177 10.06 -2.59 -15.11
N SER A 178 9.54 -2.66 -16.33
CA SER A 178 10.03 -1.83 -17.43
C SER A 178 9.71 -0.36 -17.25
N TYR A 179 8.56 -0.03 -16.67
CA TYR A 179 8.17 1.34 -16.32
C TYR A 179 9.07 1.87 -15.19
N GLU A 180 9.22 1.13 -14.11
CA GLU A 180 10.05 1.51 -12.96
C GLU A 180 11.52 1.73 -13.38
N LEU A 181 12.08 0.86 -14.20
CA LEU A 181 13.43 1.03 -14.72
C LEU A 181 13.56 2.24 -15.66
N SER A 182 12.48 2.65 -16.33
CA SER A 182 12.52 3.80 -17.25
C SER A 182 12.87 5.12 -16.55
N ILE A 183 12.56 5.24 -15.25
CA ILE A 183 12.90 6.42 -14.43
C ILE A 183 14.43 6.59 -14.33
N LEU A 184 15.17 5.49 -14.36
CA LEU A 184 16.63 5.44 -14.24
C LEU A 184 17.36 5.58 -15.58
N GLU A 185 16.60 5.58 -16.68
CA GLU A 185 17.14 5.63 -18.03
C GLU A 185 17.22 7.08 -18.55
N PRO A 186 18.18 7.40 -19.43
CA PRO A 186 18.33 8.75 -19.97
C PRO A 186 17.30 9.09 -21.07
N TYR A 187 16.43 8.17 -21.41
CA TYR A 187 15.49 8.27 -22.51
C TYR A 187 14.25 9.08 -22.14
N LYS A 188 14.33 10.41 -22.31
CA LYS A 188 13.23 11.31 -21.98
C LYS A 188 12.32 11.57 -23.17
N GLY A 189 11.03 11.81 -22.90
CA GLY A 189 10.02 12.17 -23.89
C GLY A 189 9.35 10.94 -24.54
N ARG A 190 8.21 11.21 -25.20
CA ARG A 190 7.30 10.14 -25.70
C ARG A 190 7.97 9.19 -26.72
N VAL A 191 8.81 9.69 -27.60
CA VAL A 191 9.42 8.88 -28.66
C VAL A 191 10.49 7.95 -28.10
N LEU A 192 11.46 8.48 -27.37
CA LEU A 192 12.56 7.67 -26.81
C LEU A 192 12.05 6.71 -25.75
N GLY A 193 11.10 7.13 -24.89
CA GLY A 193 10.46 6.25 -23.92
C GLY A 193 9.71 5.09 -24.58
N LYS A 194 8.99 5.35 -25.69
CA LYS A 194 8.33 4.29 -26.45
C LYS A 194 9.34 3.33 -27.11
N LEU A 195 10.40 3.84 -27.69
CA LEU A 195 11.47 2.99 -28.27
C LEU A 195 12.15 2.13 -27.21
N TYR A 196 12.36 2.67 -26.01
CA TYR A 196 12.87 1.91 -24.87
C TYR A 196 11.90 0.81 -24.43
N SER A 197 10.62 1.12 -24.24
CA SER A 197 9.59 0.12 -23.85
C SER A 197 9.41 -1.00 -24.90
N MET A 198 9.70 -0.71 -26.17
CA MET A 198 9.71 -1.71 -27.26
C MET A 198 11.01 -2.54 -27.33
N GLY A 199 11.98 -2.30 -26.43
CA GLY A 199 13.26 -2.99 -26.43
C GLY A 199 14.23 -2.57 -27.53
N VAL A 200 13.95 -1.49 -28.28
CA VAL A 200 14.81 -0.97 -29.35
C VAL A 200 16.04 -0.26 -28.77
N LEU A 201 15.87 0.43 -27.65
CA LEU A 201 16.97 1.10 -26.95
C LEU A 201 17.51 0.24 -25.81
N PRO A 202 18.84 0.14 -25.65
CA PRO A 202 19.45 -0.69 -24.61
C PRO A 202 19.33 -0.03 -23.24
N THR A 203 19.11 -0.83 -22.19
CA THR A 203 19.21 -0.33 -20.81
C THR A 203 20.64 0.05 -20.42
N ILE A 204 20.80 1.18 -19.72
CA ILE A 204 22.06 1.55 -19.05
C ILE A 204 22.17 0.93 -17.65
N VAL A 205 21.06 0.40 -17.09
CA VAL A 205 21.01 -0.25 -15.77
C VAL A 205 21.43 -1.70 -15.89
N LYS A 206 22.72 -1.95 -16.15
CA LYS A 206 23.29 -3.29 -16.29
C LYS A 206 24.66 -3.41 -15.64
N GLY A 207 25.13 -4.66 -15.45
CA GLY A 207 26.46 -4.96 -14.93
C GLY A 207 26.76 -4.26 -13.59
N LYS A 208 27.93 -3.64 -13.47
CA LYS A 208 28.36 -2.94 -12.26
C LYS A 208 27.42 -1.81 -11.83
N LYS A 209 26.79 -1.12 -12.79
CA LYS A 209 25.82 -0.05 -12.46
C LYS A 209 24.56 -0.61 -11.80
N LYS A 210 24.06 -1.75 -12.26
CA LYS A 210 22.93 -2.44 -11.61
C LYS A 210 23.30 -2.82 -10.17
N GLN A 211 24.47 -3.43 -9.96
CA GLN A 211 24.95 -3.80 -8.63
C GLN A 211 25.08 -2.58 -7.69
N ALA A 212 25.66 -1.49 -8.19
CA ALA A 212 25.81 -0.25 -7.41
C ALA A 212 24.45 0.34 -7.03
N LEU A 213 23.50 0.43 -7.96
CA LEU A 213 22.13 0.90 -7.70
C LEU A 213 21.41 0.02 -6.67
N THR A 214 21.46 -1.30 -6.83
CA THR A 214 20.87 -2.23 -5.87
C THR A 214 21.47 -2.01 -4.47
N ASN A 215 22.79 -1.86 -4.36
CA ASN A 215 23.43 -1.59 -3.08
C ASN A 215 23.02 -0.24 -2.49
N HIS A 216 22.83 0.81 -3.31
CA HIS A 216 22.37 2.12 -2.81
C HIS A 216 20.94 2.08 -2.31
N ILE A 217 20.08 1.25 -2.90
CA ILE A 217 18.69 1.11 -2.45
C ILE A 217 18.60 0.26 -1.18
N MET A 218 19.35 -0.85 -1.12
CA MET A 218 19.22 -1.83 -0.06
C MET A 218 20.03 -1.49 1.21
N CYS A 219 21.17 -0.80 1.08
CA CYS A 219 22.01 -0.41 2.21
C CYS A 219 21.57 0.96 2.74
N GLU A 220 21.08 1.03 3.98
CA GLU A 220 20.54 2.26 4.58
C GLU A 220 21.53 3.44 4.50
N ALA A 221 22.79 3.21 4.88
CA ALA A 221 23.81 4.27 4.84
C ALA A 221 24.08 4.80 3.42
N HIS A 222 23.97 3.96 2.39
CA HIS A 222 24.10 4.37 0.99
C HIS A 222 22.85 5.04 0.48
N ARG A 223 21.67 4.53 0.87
CA ARG A 223 20.37 5.13 0.55
C ARG A 223 20.25 6.55 1.08
N ASP A 224 20.65 6.78 2.34
CA ASP A 224 20.60 8.12 2.95
C ASP A 224 21.48 9.11 2.21
N LYS A 225 22.70 8.70 1.78
CA LYS A 225 23.57 9.55 0.95
C LYS A 225 22.95 9.82 -0.43
N LEU A 226 22.30 8.83 -1.05
CA LEU A 226 21.64 8.99 -2.35
C LEU A 226 20.45 9.93 -2.23
N LEU A 227 19.61 9.76 -1.23
CA LEU A 227 18.48 10.65 -0.95
C LEU A 227 18.95 12.08 -0.71
N TYR A 228 19.96 12.28 0.13
CA TYR A 228 20.56 13.60 0.34
C TYR A 228 21.05 14.23 -0.98
N ALA A 229 21.75 13.47 -1.81
CA ALA A 229 22.25 13.97 -3.09
C ALA A 229 21.13 14.38 -4.04
N ILE A 230 20.05 13.60 -4.12
CA ILE A 230 18.88 13.89 -4.96
C ILE A 230 18.12 15.12 -4.45
N THR A 231 17.91 15.22 -3.14
CA THR A 231 17.07 16.28 -2.55
C THR A 231 17.81 17.62 -2.39
N LYS A 232 19.11 17.62 -2.19
CA LYS A 232 19.88 18.84 -1.89
C LYS A 232 20.72 19.38 -3.05
N ARG A 233 21.12 18.52 -4.03
CA ARG A 233 21.90 18.98 -5.20
C ARG A 233 21.03 19.36 -6.42
N GLY A 234 19.75 19.14 -6.38
CA GLY A 234 18.81 19.48 -7.47
C GLY A 234 18.37 20.95 -7.47
N ARG A 235 19.06 21.82 -6.73
CA ARG A 235 18.80 23.28 -6.71
C ARG A 235 19.97 24.04 -7.31
#